data_4e301992bf7112ef9ee95263de893581
#
_entry.id   4e301992bf7112ef9ee95263de893581
#
_cell.length_a   1.000
_cell.length_b   1.000
_cell.length_c   1.000
_cell.angle_alpha   90.00
_cell.angle_beta   90.00
_cell.angle_gamma   90.00
#
_symmetry.space_group_name_H-M   'P 1'
#
loop_
_entity.id
_entity.type
_entity.pdbx_description
1 polymer ?
#
loop_
_entity_poly.entity_id
_entity_poly.type
_entity_poly.pdbx_seq_one_letter_code
_entity_poly.pdbx_strand_id
1 'polypeptide(L)'
;MEIDTSRYREGLPQIGYAPYRQVHAHSTGNRNSTAQNEADYHMRRPVESGFFSHVVGNGRVMQVGPVNQGAYDVGGGWNAEGYGQVELIESHSTMEEFMTDYRLYVELLRNLADEAGIPKTLDSDDLEGIKTHYYCTYNQPNNYSDHVDPYPYLAKWGISREQFKHDIEYGLGEVKEGWQKNNTGWWYQSKDGSYPKDKWQYINGVWYLFDASGYCILNKWVKRADAWYWLDSSGAMATGWKKINNEWYFFRADGAMVTGWVKYADEWYYLNTSNGFMESNAFVKGKDGWYYLNEDGTMAEKPEFTVEPDGLITAKEVHR
;
A
#
# COMPACT_ATOMS: atom_id res chain seq x y z
N MET A 1 -8.40 -11.85 -19.13
CA MET A 1 -9.34 -10.86 -18.52
C MET A 1 -10.75 -11.20 -18.96
N GLU A 2 -11.70 -11.31 -18.05
CA GLU A 2 -13.13 -11.49 -18.34
C GLU A 2 -13.78 -10.12 -18.55
N ILE A 3 -14.65 -10.01 -19.58
CA ILE A 3 -15.34 -8.75 -19.89
C ILE A 3 -16.85 -8.97 -19.73
N ASP A 4 -17.47 -8.18 -18.86
CA ASP A 4 -18.92 -8.17 -18.63
C ASP A 4 -19.62 -7.28 -19.67
N THR A 5 -20.50 -7.87 -20.48
CA THR A 5 -21.29 -7.18 -21.51
C THR A 5 -22.76 -7.00 -21.13
N SER A 6 -23.13 -7.24 -19.87
CA SER A 6 -24.53 -7.17 -19.40
C SER A 6 -25.18 -5.80 -19.53
N ARG A 7 -24.38 -4.76 -19.77
CA ARG A 7 -24.79 -3.36 -19.97
C ARG A 7 -24.26 -2.78 -21.28
N TYR A 8 -24.19 -3.61 -22.30
CA TYR A 8 -23.78 -3.17 -23.63
C TYR A 8 -24.89 -2.36 -24.31
N ARG A 9 -24.57 -1.12 -24.74
CA ARG A 9 -25.49 -0.21 -25.43
C ARG A 9 -25.28 -0.30 -26.94
N GLU A 10 -26.27 -0.79 -27.62
CA GLU A 10 -26.33 -0.82 -29.09
C GLU A 10 -26.78 0.53 -29.67
N GLY A 11 -26.58 0.71 -30.98
CA GLY A 11 -27.11 1.87 -31.73
C GLY A 11 -26.39 3.19 -31.47
N LEU A 12 -25.20 3.17 -30.88
CA LEU A 12 -24.34 4.36 -30.78
C LEU A 12 -23.85 4.78 -32.18
N PRO A 13 -23.65 6.09 -32.45
CA PRO A 13 -23.28 6.56 -33.77
C PRO A 13 -21.85 6.18 -34.15
N GLN A 14 -21.61 5.96 -35.42
CA GLN A 14 -20.28 5.85 -36.02
C GLN A 14 -19.64 7.23 -36.08
N ILE A 15 -18.57 7.46 -35.31
CA ILE A 15 -17.86 8.74 -35.21
C ILE A 15 -16.60 8.71 -36.06
N GLY A 16 -15.90 7.60 -36.11
CA GLY A 16 -14.68 7.39 -36.88
C GLY A 16 -14.74 6.13 -37.73
N TYR A 17 -13.76 5.94 -38.59
CA TYR A 17 -13.63 4.78 -39.48
C TYR A 17 -12.18 4.27 -39.47
N ALA A 18 -12.01 2.97 -39.64
CA ALA A 18 -10.67 2.37 -39.72
C ALA A 18 -9.84 2.97 -40.89
N PRO A 19 -8.51 3.04 -40.77
CA PRO A 19 -7.73 2.59 -39.62
C PRO A 19 -7.81 3.57 -38.43
N TYR A 20 -8.07 3.03 -37.22
CA TYR A 20 -7.98 3.80 -35.98
C TYR A 20 -6.53 3.93 -35.55
N ARG A 21 -6.19 5.03 -34.89
CA ARG A 21 -4.83 5.36 -34.51
C ARG A 21 -4.63 5.50 -33.01
N GLN A 22 -5.71 5.51 -32.25
CA GLN A 22 -5.63 5.77 -30.80
C GLN A 22 -6.50 4.82 -29.99
N VAL A 23 -6.10 4.60 -28.73
CA VAL A 23 -6.92 4.11 -27.63
C VAL A 23 -6.94 5.21 -26.57
N HIS A 24 -8.10 5.55 -26.05
CA HIS A 24 -8.23 6.68 -25.12
C HIS A 24 -8.33 6.20 -23.67
N ALA A 25 -7.58 6.86 -22.80
CA ALA A 25 -7.46 6.55 -21.38
C ALA A 25 -8.07 7.68 -20.54
N HIS A 26 -9.11 7.34 -19.77
CA HIS A 26 -9.89 8.27 -18.95
C HIS A 26 -10.01 7.83 -17.50
N SER A 27 -10.51 8.73 -16.64
CA SER A 27 -11.14 8.40 -15.38
C SER A 27 -12.43 9.19 -15.19
N THR A 28 -13.40 8.59 -14.50
CA THR A 28 -14.81 9.04 -14.52
C THR A 28 -15.06 10.42 -13.88
N GLY A 29 -14.11 10.99 -13.16
CA GLY A 29 -14.31 12.23 -12.38
C GLY A 29 -15.34 12.11 -11.26
N ASN A 30 -15.93 10.95 -11.06
CA ASN A 30 -17.01 10.71 -10.11
C ASN A 30 -16.55 9.86 -8.93
N ARG A 31 -16.33 10.51 -7.77
CA ARG A 31 -15.78 9.88 -6.57
C ARG A 31 -16.73 8.93 -5.83
N ASN A 32 -17.99 8.85 -6.25
CA ASN A 32 -19.03 8.07 -5.58
C ASN A 32 -19.66 7.00 -6.50
N SER A 33 -19.15 6.85 -7.72
CA SER A 33 -19.74 5.98 -8.72
C SER A 33 -18.97 4.67 -8.87
N THR A 34 -19.68 3.55 -8.84
CA THR A 34 -19.17 2.22 -9.15
C THR A 34 -19.15 1.97 -10.67
N ALA A 35 -18.42 0.95 -11.14
CA ALA A 35 -18.46 0.55 -12.54
C ALA A 35 -19.89 0.22 -13.01
N GLN A 36 -20.71 -0.39 -12.15
CA GLN A 36 -22.12 -0.64 -12.44
C GLN A 36 -22.92 0.64 -12.61
N ASN A 37 -22.71 1.63 -11.73
CA ASN A 37 -23.42 2.92 -11.82
C ASN A 37 -23.05 3.68 -13.08
N GLU A 38 -21.79 3.67 -13.48
CA GLU A 38 -21.32 4.27 -14.72
C GLU A 38 -21.92 3.55 -15.94
N ALA A 39 -21.93 2.22 -15.94
CA ALA A 39 -22.56 1.43 -16.99
C ALA A 39 -24.07 1.68 -17.09
N ASP A 40 -24.80 1.70 -15.97
CA ASP A 40 -26.21 2.01 -15.93
C ASP A 40 -26.52 3.45 -16.37
N TYR A 41 -25.64 4.41 -16.05
CA TYR A 41 -25.74 5.78 -16.54
C TYR A 41 -25.50 5.86 -18.04
N HIS A 42 -24.49 5.17 -18.56
CA HIS A 42 -24.15 5.11 -19.98
C HIS A 42 -25.33 4.61 -20.83
N MET A 43 -26.14 3.65 -20.33
CA MET A 43 -27.32 3.15 -21.03
C MET A 43 -28.39 4.22 -21.32
N ARG A 44 -28.48 5.27 -20.54
CA ARG A 44 -29.56 6.27 -20.59
C ARG A 44 -29.13 7.70 -20.88
N ARG A 45 -27.80 8.01 -20.82
CA ARG A 45 -27.32 9.37 -21.07
C ARG A 45 -27.53 9.76 -22.53
N PRO A 46 -27.81 11.05 -22.83
CA PRO A 46 -27.83 11.54 -24.20
C PRO A 46 -26.50 11.27 -24.91
N VAL A 47 -26.54 10.85 -26.16
CA VAL A 47 -25.34 10.53 -26.94
C VAL A 47 -24.43 11.77 -27.07
N GLU A 48 -25.02 12.93 -27.21
CA GLU A 48 -24.32 14.22 -27.32
C GLU A 48 -23.55 14.61 -26.05
N SER A 49 -23.90 14.00 -24.93
CA SER A 49 -23.16 14.16 -23.65
C SER A 49 -21.91 13.30 -23.56
N GLY A 50 -21.57 12.59 -24.63
CA GLY A 50 -20.42 11.69 -24.71
C GLY A 50 -20.76 10.23 -24.43
N PHE A 51 -19.93 9.34 -24.92
CA PHE A 51 -20.00 7.90 -24.68
C PHE A 51 -18.62 7.27 -24.82
N PHE A 52 -18.47 6.07 -24.30
CA PHE A 52 -17.21 5.33 -24.26
C PHE A 52 -17.47 3.83 -24.40
N SER A 53 -16.42 3.06 -24.66
CA SER A 53 -16.56 1.61 -24.88
C SER A 53 -16.49 0.77 -23.59
N HIS A 54 -15.66 1.16 -22.62
CA HIS A 54 -15.42 0.34 -21.43
C HIS A 54 -15.37 1.17 -20.15
N VAL A 55 -15.75 0.54 -19.04
CA VAL A 55 -15.48 1.02 -17.68
C VAL A 55 -14.81 -0.06 -16.85
N VAL A 56 -13.81 0.32 -16.09
CA VAL A 56 -13.04 -0.53 -15.17
C VAL A 56 -13.29 -0.09 -13.74
N GLY A 57 -13.69 -1.02 -12.89
CA GLY A 57 -13.91 -0.73 -11.49
C GLY A 57 -14.50 -1.89 -10.71
N ASN A 58 -14.30 -1.90 -9.39
CA ASN A 58 -14.81 -2.90 -8.48
C ASN A 58 -14.39 -4.33 -8.85
N GLY A 59 -13.13 -4.51 -9.29
CA GLY A 59 -12.53 -5.79 -9.65
C GLY A 59 -13.01 -6.36 -10.99
N ARG A 60 -13.61 -5.55 -11.87
CA ARG A 60 -14.15 -6.03 -13.16
C ARG A 60 -13.97 -5.01 -14.29
N VAL A 61 -14.08 -5.54 -15.50
CA VAL A 61 -14.15 -4.76 -16.74
C VAL A 61 -15.56 -4.94 -17.33
N MET A 62 -16.22 -3.84 -17.65
CA MET A 62 -17.52 -3.83 -18.33
C MET A 62 -17.36 -3.17 -19.69
N GLN A 63 -17.78 -3.87 -20.75
CA GLN A 63 -17.94 -3.28 -22.07
C GLN A 63 -19.36 -2.73 -22.17
N VAL A 64 -19.46 -1.42 -22.35
CA VAL A 64 -20.73 -0.69 -22.34
C VAL A 64 -21.10 -0.08 -23.69
N GLY A 65 -20.17 -0.10 -24.63
CA GLY A 65 -20.37 0.38 -25.99
C GLY A 65 -19.43 -0.33 -26.98
N PRO A 66 -19.60 -0.06 -28.28
CA PRO A 66 -18.77 -0.65 -29.31
C PRO A 66 -17.33 -0.12 -29.27
N VAL A 67 -16.39 -0.96 -29.67
CA VAL A 67 -15.07 -0.56 -30.16
C VAL A 67 -15.11 -0.39 -31.68
N ASN A 68 -14.03 0.11 -32.27
CA ASN A 68 -13.92 0.26 -33.75
C ASN A 68 -15.00 1.18 -34.34
N GLN A 69 -15.33 2.27 -33.64
CA GLN A 69 -16.43 3.17 -34.04
C GLN A 69 -16.11 4.65 -33.78
N GLY A 70 -15.06 4.95 -32.99
CA GLY A 70 -14.84 6.27 -32.39
C GLY A 70 -15.86 6.56 -31.30
N ALA A 71 -15.73 7.68 -30.62
CA ALA A 71 -16.66 8.09 -29.57
C ALA A 71 -16.63 9.62 -29.37
N TYR A 72 -17.65 10.17 -28.72
CA TYR A 72 -17.60 11.55 -28.20
C TYR A 72 -16.99 11.50 -26.78
N ASP A 73 -15.68 11.36 -26.67
CA ASP A 73 -14.98 11.11 -25.40
C ASP A 73 -13.89 12.14 -25.08
N VAL A 74 -13.12 12.61 -26.06
CA VAL A 74 -12.01 13.54 -25.83
C VAL A 74 -12.31 15.00 -26.21
N GLY A 75 -13.49 15.28 -26.70
CA GLY A 75 -13.95 16.65 -26.96
C GLY A 75 -13.20 17.38 -28.06
N GLY A 76 -12.92 16.73 -29.19
CA GLY A 76 -12.23 17.37 -30.31
C GLY A 76 -12.09 16.46 -31.52
N GLY A 77 -11.14 16.80 -32.41
CA GLY A 77 -10.96 16.09 -33.67
C GLY A 77 -10.52 14.61 -33.49
N TRP A 78 -9.97 14.26 -32.36
CA TRP A 78 -9.53 12.89 -32.09
C TRP A 78 -10.66 11.96 -31.60
N ASN A 79 -11.85 12.44 -31.38
CA ASN A 79 -13.02 11.60 -31.19
C ASN A 79 -13.18 10.50 -32.27
N ALA A 80 -12.75 10.79 -33.50
CA ALA A 80 -12.80 9.85 -34.62
C ALA A 80 -11.61 8.88 -34.68
N GLU A 81 -10.56 9.12 -33.92
CA GLU A 81 -9.31 8.33 -33.94
C GLU A 81 -9.32 7.16 -32.96
N GLY A 82 -10.22 7.18 -31.97
CA GLY A 82 -10.26 6.21 -30.88
C GLY A 82 -10.84 4.86 -31.29
N TYR A 83 -10.05 3.80 -31.28
CA TYR A 83 -10.51 2.41 -31.40
C TYR A 83 -11.38 2.00 -30.20
N GLY A 84 -10.93 2.34 -29.01
CA GLY A 84 -11.63 2.07 -27.76
C GLY A 84 -11.33 3.16 -26.72
N GLN A 85 -12.27 3.36 -25.81
CA GLN A 85 -12.22 4.37 -24.76
C GLN A 85 -12.47 3.71 -23.42
N VAL A 86 -11.60 3.92 -22.45
CA VAL A 86 -11.62 3.22 -21.18
C VAL A 86 -11.70 4.19 -20.02
N GLU A 87 -12.75 4.08 -19.22
CA GLU A 87 -12.97 4.84 -18.00
C GLU A 87 -12.53 4.04 -16.77
N LEU A 88 -11.64 4.58 -15.94
CA LEU A 88 -11.34 4.06 -14.61
C LEU A 88 -12.22 4.76 -13.58
N ILE A 89 -12.94 4.03 -12.71
CA ILE A 89 -13.73 4.66 -11.65
C ILE A 89 -12.85 5.41 -10.64
N GLU A 90 -13.42 6.41 -9.95
CA GLU A 90 -12.70 7.20 -8.94
C GLU A 90 -13.17 6.96 -7.49
N SER A 91 -13.95 5.93 -7.24
CA SER A 91 -14.57 5.65 -5.94
C SER A 91 -13.80 4.69 -5.04
N HIS A 92 -12.53 4.40 -5.35
CA HIS A 92 -11.71 3.52 -4.51
C HIS A 92 -11.49 4.09 -3.11
N SER A 93 -11.60 3.24 -2.10
CA SER A 93 -11.42 3.56 -0.69
C SER A 93 -10.07 3.09 -0.15
N THR A 94 -9.49 2.07 -0.78
CA THR A 94 -8.22 1.47 -0.37
C THR A 94 -7.24 1.36 -1.54
N MET A 95 -5.95 1.26 -1.22
CA MET A 95 -4.91 1.01 -2.23
C MET A 95 -5.10 -0.36 -2.92
N GLU A 96 -5.62 -1.34 -2.21
CA GLU A 96 -5.86 -2.68 -2.73
C GLU A 96 -6.95 -2.65 -3.83
N GLU A 97 -8.10 -2.00 -3.55
CA GLU A 97 -9.15 -1.79 -4.54
C GLU A 97 -8.62 -1.06 -5.76
N PHE A 98 -7.90 0.06 -5.54
CA PHE A 98 -7.32 0.83 -6.62
C PHE A 98 -6.34 0.02 -7.47
N MET A 99 -5.40 -0.69 -6.85
CA MET A 99 -4.39 -1.46 -7.59
C MET A 99 -4.99 -2.65 -8.34
N THR A 100 -6.07 -3.25 -7.83
CA THR A 100 -6.83 -4.27 -8.55
C THR A 100 -7.40 -3.72 -9.85
N ASP A 101 -8.08 -2.57 -9.78
CA ASP A 101 -8.69 -1.94 -10.95
C ASP A 101 -7.66 -1.29 -11.89
N TYR A 102 -6.61 -0.70 -11.34
CA TYR A 102 -5.50 -0.14 -12.13
C TYR A 102 -4.81 -1.20 -13.01
N ARG A 103 -4.65 -2.42 -12.50
CA ARG A 103 -4.11 -3.54 -13.28
C ARG A 103 -5.01 -3.89 -14.44
N LEU A 104 -6.31 -4.04 -14.19
CA LEU A 104 -7.30 -4.31 -15.23
C LEU A 104 -7.34 -3.18 -16.27
N TYR A 105 -7.22 -1.94 -15.81
CA TYR A 105 -7.20 -0.75 -16.65
C TYR A 105 -6.00 -0.73 -17.62
N VAL A 106 -4.79 -0.92 -17.10
CA VAL A 106 -3.57 -0.99 -17.91
C VAL A 106 -3.63 -2.16 -18.89
N GLU A 107 -4.05 -3.35 -18.41
CA GLU A 107 -4.18 -4.55 -19.25
C GLU A 107 -5.18 -4.32 -20.38
N LEU A 108 -6.36 -3.74 -20.10
CA LEU A 108 -7.38 -3.44 -21.10
C LEU A 108 -6.89 -2.46 -22.15
N LEU A 109 -6.29 -1.34 -21.75
CA LEU A 109 -5.74 -0.35 -22.68
C LEU A 109 -4.72 -0.98 -23.64
N ARG A 110 -3.85 -1.82 -23.12
CA ARG A 110 -2.84 -2.55 -23.92
C ARG A 110 -3.49 -3.56 -24.87
N ASN A 111 -4.49 -4.30 -24.42
CA ASN A 111 -5.20 -5.29 -25.25
C ASN A 111 -5.96 -4.61 -26.40
N LEU A 112 -6.65 -3.51 -26.15
CA LEU A 112 -7.32 -2.73 -27.19
C LEU A 112 -6.33 -2.16 -28.23
N ALA A 113 -5.14 -1.74 -27.79
CA ALA A 113 -4.08 -1.31 -28.69
C ALA A 113 -3.56 -2.48 -29.55
N ASP A 114 -3.36 -3.68 -28.97
CA ASP A 114 -2.97 -4.89 -29.70
C ASP A 114 -4.04 -5.30 -30.72
N GLU A 115 -5.32 -5.30 -30.35
CA GLU A 115 -6.44 -5.61 -31.22
C GLU A 115 -6.50 -4.71 -32.45
N ALA A 116 -6.24 -3.41 -32.25
CA ALA A 116 -6.27 -2.41 -33.32
C ALA A 116 -4.93 -2.28 -34.10
N GLY A 117 -3.88 -2.98 -33.67
CA GLY A 117 -2.54 -2.83 -34.24
C GLY A 117 -1.88 -1.48 -33.93
N ILE A 118 -2.27 -0.83 -32.83
CA ILE A 118 -1.81 0.48 -32.37
C ILE A 118 -0.58 0.31 -31.46
N PRO A 119 0.48 1.12 -31.59
CA PRO A 119 1.62 1.09 -30.69
C PRO A 119 1.21 1.35 -29.23
N LYS A 120 1.79 0.58 -28.29
CA LYS A 120 1.60 0.76 -26.85
C LYS A 120 2.46 1.90 -26.30
N THR A 121 2.48 3.04 -26.94
CA THR A 121 3.13 4.26 -26.48
C THR A 121 2.11 5.15 -25.78
N LEU A 122 2.46 5.73 -24.61
CA LEU A 122 1.57 6.64 -23.91
C LEU A 122 1.96 8.09 -24.19
N ASP A 123 0.98 8.90 -24.65
CA ASP A 123 1.12 10.36 -24.82
C ASP A 123 2.38 10.75 -25.60
N SER A 124 2.75 9.95 -26.62
CA SER A 124 3.82 10.29 -27.54
C SER A 124 3.38 11.38 -28.53
N ASP A 125 4.36 12.06 -29.14
CA ASP A 125 4.10 13.10 -30.17
C ASP A 125 3.56 12.51 -31.49
N ASP A 126 3.69 11.19 -31.68
CA ASP A 126 3.06 10.50 -32.80
C ASP A 126 1.53 10.52 -32.65
N LEU A 127 0.80 10.57 -33.76
CA LEU A 127 -0.66 10.51 -33.72
C LEU A 127 -1.16 9.16 -33.17
N GLU A 128 -0.42 8.10 -33.47
CA GLU A 128 -0.72 6.75 -33.04
C GLU A 128 -0.32 6.51 -31.58
N GLY A 129 -1.06 5.65 -30.88
CA GLY A 129 -0.75 5.24 -29.52
C GLY A 129 -1.93 5.31 -28.55
N ILE A 130 -1.65 5.06 -27.30
CA ILE A 130 -2.59 5.27 -26.21
C ILE A 130 -2.48 6.73 -25.77
N LYS A 131 -3.61 7.43 -25.74
CA LYS A 131 -3.67 8.86 -25.39
C LYS A 131 -4.56 9.07 -24.19
N THR A 132 -4.05 9.83 -23.19
CA THR A 132 -4.89 10.27 -22.09
C THR A 132 -5.82 11.42 -22.53
N HIS A 133 -6.93 11.61 -21.84
CA HIS A 133 -7.76 12.81 -22.08
C HIS A 133 -6.95 14.08 -21.86
N TYR A 134 -6.08 14.11 -20.83
CA TYR A 134 -5.12 15.19 -20.63
C TYR A 134 -4.34 15.52 -21.91
N TYR A 135 -3.72 14.51 -22.55
CA TYR A 135 -2.92 14.73 -23.74
C TYR A 135 -3.78 15.22 -24.92
N CYS A 136 -4.96 14.63 -25.10
CA CYS A 136 -5.90 15.03 -26.13
C CYS A 136 -6.32 16.50 -25.96
N THR A 137 -6.63 16.94 -24.74
CA THR A 137 -7.02 18.34 -24.45
C THR A 137 -5.99 19.35 -24.92
N TYR A 138 -4.70 19.05 -24.84
CA TYR A 138 -3.65 20.00 -25.21
C TYR A 138 -3.08 19.84 -26.63
N ASN A 139 -3.40 18.74 -27.34
CA ASN A 139 -2.71 18.40 -28.60
C ASN A 139 -3.65 18.14 -29.79
N GLN A 140 -4.96 17.89 -29.56
CA GLN A 140 -5.88 17.61 -30.66
C GLN A 140 -6.34 18.84 -31.41
N PRO A 141 -6.68 18.73 -32.69
CA PRO A 141 -7.34 19.82 -33.45
C PRO A 141 -8.78 20.03 -32.96
N ASN A 142 -9.28 21.27 -33.07
CA ASN A 142 -10.64 21.65 -32.75
C ASN A 142 -11.06 21.22 -31.32
N ASN A 143 -10.16 21.34 -30.36
CA ASN A 143 -10.42 20.98 -28.98
C ASN A 143 -11.41 21.94 -28.32
N TYR A 144 -12.39 21.39 -27.61
CA TYR A 144 -13.34 22.10 -26.75
C TYR A 144 -13.43 21.47 -25.34
N SER A 145 -12.52 20.52 -25.01
CA SER A 145 -12.39 19.92 -23.69
C SER A 145 -11.41 20.68 -22.82
N ASP A 146 -11.63 20.67 -21.52
CA ASP A 146 -10.71 21.17 -20.49
C ASP A 146 -10.33 20.05 -19.49
N HIS A 147 -10.65 18.81 -19.82
CA HIS A 147 -10.41 17.67 -18.97
C HIS A 147 -8.91 17.31 -18.88
N VAL A 148 -8.51 16.84 -17.71
CA VAL A 148 -7.11 16.53 -17.39
C VAL A 148 -6.91 15.11 -16.83
N ASP A 149 -7.94 14.28 -16.89
CA ASP A 149 -7.91 12.89 -16.47
C ASP A 149 -7.02 12.03 -17.39
N PRO A 150 -6.52 10.89 -16.91
CA PRO A 150 -6.67 10.32 -15.57
C PRO A 150 -5.58 10.76 -14.56
N TYR A 151 -4.67 11.64 -14.94
CA TYR A 151 -3.47 11.95 -14.17
C TYR A 151 -3.71 12.44 -12.74
N PRO A 152 -4.66 13.36 -12.45
CA PRO A 152 -4.91 13.81 -11.09
C PRO A 152 -5.36 12.67 -10.18
N TYR A 153 -6.16 11.75 -10.73
CA TYR A 153 -6.63 10.60 -9.98
C TYR A 153 -5.54 9.57 -9.73
N LEU A 154 -4.74 9.24 -10.73
CA LEU A 154 -3.60 8.33 -10.60
C LEU A 154 -2.59 8.86 -9.57
N ALA A 155 -2.28 10.16 -9.61
CA ALA A 155 -1.38 10.80 -8.65
C ALA A 155 -1.86 10.71 -7.19
N LYS A 156 -3.17 10.79 -6.94
CA LYS A 156 -3.76 10.58 -5.60
C LYS A 156 -3.37 9.21 -5.01
N TRP A 157 -3.20 8.21 -5.85
CA TRP A 157 -2.82 6.86 -5.47
C TRP A 157 -1.32 6.57 -5.60
N GLY A 158 -0.52 7.62 -5.89
CA GLY A 158 0.94 7.52 -5.96
C GLY A 158 1.47 6.99 -7.29
N ILE A 159 0.65 6.91 -8.33
CA ILE A 159 1.08 6.59 -9.68
C ILE A 159 1.48 7.88 -10.38
N SER A 160 2.77 8.07 -10.65
CA SER A 160 3.26 9.21 -11.44
C SER A 160 2.97 9.02 -12.94
N ARG A 161 3.11 10.10 -13.72
CA ARG A 161 2.98 10.01 -15.18
C ARG A 161 4.01 9.07 -15.79
N GLU A 162 5.25 9.12 -15.30
CA GLU A 162 6.36 8.27 -15.74
C GLU A 162 6.05 6.81 -15.41
N GLN A 163 5.48 6.53 -14.23
CA GLN A 163 5.07 5.18 -13.85
C GLN A 163 3.95 4.67 -14.74
N PHE A 164 2.90 5.48 -14.97
CA PHE A 164 1.80 5.08 -15.85
C PHE A 164 2.28 4.85 -17.28
N LYS A 165 3.17 5.71 -17.79
CA LYS A 165 3.80 5.52 -19.10
C LYS A 165 4.59 4.20 -19.17
N HIS A 166 5.41 3.93 -18.18
CA HIS A 166 6.16 2.67 -18.10
C HIS A 166 5.20 1.47 -18.11
N ASP A 167 4.13 1.51 -17.30
CA ASP A 167 3.18 0.41 -17.16
C ASP A 167 2.39 0.16 -18.46
N ILE A 168 2.06 1.23 -19.19
CA ILE A 168 1.43 1.13 -20.52
C ILE A 168 2.43 0.57 -21.56
N GLU A 169 3.64 1.07 -21.61
CA GLU A 169 4.60 0.69 -22.65
C GLU A 169 5.18 -0.73 -22.46
N TYR A 170 5.50 -1.09 -21.23
CA TYR A 170 6.16 -2.36 -20.91
C TYR A 170 5.27 -3.40 -20.22
N GLY A 171 4.08 -2.99 -19.78
CA GLY A 171 3.18 -3.81 -18.98
C GLY A 171 3.50 -3.75 -17.49
N LEU A 172 2.50 -4.05 -16.69
CA LEU A 172 2.70 -4.30 -15.27
C LEU A 172 3.45 -5.62 -15.16
N GLY A 173 4.70 -5.58 -14.73
CA GLY A 173 5.50 -6.78 -14.50
C GLY A 173 4.76 -7.78 -13.58
N GLU A 174 5.18 -9.05 -13.61
CA GLU A 174 4.66 -10.02 -12.65
C GLU A 174 4.82 -9.47 -11.22
N VAL A 175 3.71 -9.45 -10.47
CA VAL A 175 3.74 -9.09 -9.06
C VAL A 175 4.49 -10.18 -8.33
N LYS A 176 5.73 -9.92 -7.97
CA LYS A 176 6.46 -10.80 -7.07
C LYS A 176 5.94 -10.56 -5.66
N GLU A 177 5.01 -11.43 -5.23
CA GLU A 177 4.62 -11.48 -3.81
C GLU A 177 5.86 -11.70 -2.94
N GLY A 178 5.91 -10.98 -1.82
CA GLY A 178 6.98 -11.16 -0.83
C GLY A 178 7.75 -9.89 -0.54
N TRP A 179 8.89 -10.08 0.13
CA TRP A 179 9.77 -8.98 0.50
C TRP A 179 10.48 -8.40 -0.71
N GLN A 180 10.35 -7.10 -0.86
CA GLN A 180 11.01 -6.30 -1.89
C GLN A 180 11.94 -5.29 -1.23
N LYS A 181 12.96 -4.82 -1.97
CA LYS A 181 13.93 -3.84 -1.49
C LYS A 181 14.31 -2.85 -2.58
N ASN A 182 14.45 -1.59 -2.20
CA ASN A 182 15.09 -0.56 -3.02
C ASN A 182 16.11 0.24 -2.18
N ASN A 183 16.56 1.38 -2.68
CA ASN A 183 17.53 2.23 -1.99
C ASN A 183 16.97 2.88 -0.72
N THR A 184 15.64 2.98 -0.57
CA THR A 184 14.97 3.58 0.60
C THR A 184 14.79 2.56 1.71
N GLY A 185 14.42 1.31 1.39
CA GLY A 185 14.16 0.30 2.41
C GLY A 185 13.52 -0.98 1.89
N TRP A 186 13.02 -1.77 2.84
CA TRP A 186 12.26 -2.99 2.58
C TRP A 186 10.76 -2.71 2.65
N TRP A 187 9.97 -3.33 1.76
CA TRP A 187 8.51 -3.41 1.86
C TRP A 187 8.03 -4.82 1.54
N TYR A 188 6.81 -5.15 1.94
CA TYR A 188 6.19 -6.43 1.60
C TYR A 188 5.11 -6.22 0.56
N GLN A 189 5.23 -6.84 -0.59
CA GLN A 189 4.26 -6.77 -1.67
C GLN A 189 3.32 -7.97 -1.60
N SER A 190 2.02 -7.70 -1.56
CA SER A 190 0.98 -8.72 -1.61
C SER A 190 0.79 -9.22 -3.05
N LYS A 191 0.10 -10.35 -3.22
CA LYS A 191 -0.15 -10.97 -4.54
C LYS A 191 -0.89 -10.04 -5.52
N ASP A 192 -1.73 -9.14 -5.01
CA ASP A 192 -2.44 -8.12 -5.79
C ASP A 192 -1.60 -6.87 -6.09
N GLY A 193 -0.35 -6.83 -5.61
CA GLY A 193 0.57 -5.71 -5.76
C GLY A 193 0.44 -4.62 -4.70
N SER A 194 -0.54 -4.71 -3.81
CA SER A 194 -0.65 -3.81 -2.66
C SER A 194 0.46 -4.06 -1.64
N TYR A 195 0.67 -3.09 -0.74
CA TYR A 195 1.62 -3.21 0.36
C TYR A 195 1.11 -2.47 1.60
N PRO A 196 1.42 -2.96 2.82
CA PRO A 196 0.95 -2.37 4.07
C PRO A 196 1.53 -0.96 4.28
N LYS A 197 0.69 0.00 4.74
CA LYS A 197 1.10 1.36 5.12
C LYS A 197 0.55 1.69 6.50
N ASP A 198 1.38 2.30 7.35
CA ASP A 198 1.06 2.72 8.73
C ASP A 198 0.30 1.66 9.55
N LYS A 199 0.67 0.40 9.38
CA LYS A 199 0.01 -0.72 10.06
C LYS A 199 0.95 -1.87 10.40
N TRP A 200 0.54 -2.66 11.38
CA TRP A 200 1.10 -3.96 11.66
C TRP A 200 0.66 -4.98 10.62
N GLN A 201 1.58 -5.84 10.20
CA GLN A 201 1.30 -6.95 9.29
C GLN A 201 1.96 -8.22 9.79
N TYR A 202 1.18 -9.31 9.86
CA TYR A 202 1.67 -10.63 10.19
C TYR A 202 2.11 -11.35 8.91
N ILE A 203 3.39 -11.72 8.85
CA ILE A 203 4.00 -12.34 7.66
C ILE A 203 4.80 -13.54 8.12
N ASN A 204 4.47 -14.74 7.64
CA ASN A 204 5.20 -15.98 7.91
C ASN A 204 5.49 -16.21 9.41
N GLY A 205 4.50 -15.96 10.29
CA GLY A 205 4.65 -16.22 11.73
C GLY A 205 5.24 -15.06 12.54
N VAL A 206 5.57 -13.92 11.93
CA VAL A 206 6.22 -12.78 12.57
C VAL A 206 5.44 -11.49 12.29
N TRP A 207 5.32 -10.62 13.30
CA TRP A 207 4.77 -9.30 13.15
C TRP A 207 5.83 -8.29 12.71
N TYR A 208 5.45 -7.46 11.74
CA TYR A 208 6.23 -6.34 11.22
C TYR A 208 5.39 -5.06 11.26
N LEU A 209 6.03 -3.92 11.40
CA LEU A 209 5.37 -2.63 11.34
C LEU A 209 5.88 -1.85 10.12
N PHE A 210 4.95 -1.30 9.36
CA PHE A 210 5.24 -0.50 8.18
C PHE A 210 4.90 0.97 8.43
N ASP A 211 5.74 1.86 7.93
CA ASP A 211 5.53 3.30 8.03
C ASP A 211 4.44 3.79 7.04
N ALA A 212 4.14 5.10 7.06
CA ALA A 212 3.14 5.71 6.20
C ALA A 212 3.48 5.63 4.70
N SER A 213 4.75 5.46 4.35
CA SER A 213 5.22 5.27 2.99
C SER A 213 5.21 3.80 2.55
N GLY A 214 4.97 2.87 3.49
CA GLY A 214 4.92 1.42 3.25
C GLY A 214 6.25 0.70 3.43
N TYR A 215 7.27 1.37 3.96
CA TYR A 215 8.54 0.70 4.29
C TYR A 215 8.50 0.07 5.66
N CYS A 216 9.11 -1.12 5.78
CA CYS A 216 9.25 -1.82 7.04
C CYS A 216 10.17 -1.04 7.99
N ILE A 217 9.72 -0.85 9.22
CA ILE A 217 10.49 -0.19 10.26
C ILE A 217 11.50 -1.18 10.82
N LEU A 218 12.79 -0.81 10.82
CA LEU A 218 13.90 -1.66 11.25
C LEU A 218 14.65 -1.02 12.40
N ASN A 219 15.17 -1.84 13.31
CA ASN A 219 16.09 -1.46 14.39
C ASN A 219 15.63 -0.20 15.14
N LYS A 220 14.37 -0.18 15.59
CA LYS A 220 13.75 1.03 16.13
C LYS A 220 12.74 0.73 17.25
N TRP A 221 12.77 1.58 18.28
CA TRP A 221 11.69 1.69 19.26
C TRP A 221 10.50 2.43 18.67
N VAL A 222 9.32 1.89 18.86
CA VAL A 222 8.06 2.49 18.39
C VAL A 222 7.03 2.46 19.51
N LYS A 223 6.37 3.60 19.74
CA LYS A 223 5.21 3.69 20.62
C LYS A 223 3.93 3.61 19.79
N ARG A 224 3.07 2.66 20.14
CA ARG A 224 1.72 2.53 19.58
C ARG A 224 0.71 2.41 20.72
N ALA A 225 -0.33 3.23 20.69
CA ALA A 225 -1.21 3.42 21.82
C ALA A 225 -0.38 3.71 23.09
N ASP A 226 -0.54 2.95 24.17
CA ASP A 226 0.16 3.17 25.44
C ASP A 226 1.35 2.21 25.66
N ALA A 227 1.76 1.45 24.64
CA ALA A 227 2.84 0.46 24.74
C ALA A 227 4.03 0.79 23.84
N TRP A 228 5.22 0.40 24.32
CA TRP A 228 6.44 0.43 23.54
C TRP A 228 6.72 -0.94 22.91
N TYR A 229 7.21 -0.91 21.68
CA TYR A 229 7.60 -2.07 20.88
C TYR A 229 9.01 -1.88 20.35
N TRP A 230 9.73 -2.96 20.16
CA TRP A 230 11.00 -2.97 19.47
C TRP A 230 10.91 -3.76 18.17
N LEU A 231 11.31 -3.14 17.07
CA LEU A 231 11.53 -3.81 15.78
C LEU A 231 13.02 -4.02 15.63
N ASP A 232 13.44 -5.27 15.47
CA ASP A 232 14.86 -5.59 15.36
C ASP A 232 15.45 -5.22 13.99
N SER A 233 16.71 -5.58 13.74
CA SER A 233 17.40 -5.27 12.47
C SER A 233 16.78 -5.96 11.25
N SER A 234 15.96 -6.97 11.41
CA SER A 234 15.17 -7.61 10.37
C SER A 234 13.78 -7.00 10.22
N GLY A 235 13.37 -6.10 11.13
CA GLY A 235 12.03 -5.55 11.26
C GLY A 235 11.07 -6.42 12.07
N ALA A 236 11.52 -7.56 12.58
CA ALA A 236 10.72 -8.45 13.39
C ALA A 236 10.38 -7.80 14.74
N MET A 237 9.11 -7.88 15.13
CA MET A 237 8.64 -7.45 16.45
C MET A 237 9.24 -8.30 17.54
N ALA A 238 9.88 -7.68 18.52
CA ALA A 238 10.47 -8.37 19.67
C ALA A 238 9.41 -8.99 20.57
N THR A 239 9.69 -10.23 21.04
CA THR A 239 8.94 -10.91 22.08
C THR A 239 9.92 -11.59 23.04
N GLY A 240 9.53 -11.80 24.30
CA GLY A 240 10.40 -12.39 25.31
C GLY A 240 11.58 -11.47 25.66
N TRP A 241 12.67 -12.07 26.16
CA TRP A 241 13.88 -11.35 26.50
C TRP A 241 14.64 -10.87 25.26
N LYS A 242 15.04 -9.59 25.25
CA LYS A 242 15.88 -8.99 24.20
C LYS A 242 16.94 -8.08 24.80
N LYS A 243 18.18 -8.21 24.34
CA LYS A 243 19.27 -7.31 24.69
C LYS A 243 19.38 -6.23 23.62
N ILE A 244 19.16 -4.97 24.00
CA ILE A 244 19.13 -3.81 23.10
C ILE A 244 20.09 -2.76 23.68
N ASN A 245 21.10 -2.35 22.93
CA ASN A 245 22.12 -1.38 23.37
C ASN A 245 22.75 -1.74 24.72
N ASN A 246 23.05 -3.04 24.91
CA ASN A 246 23.63 -3.62 26.10
C ASN A 246 22.70 -3.76 27.33
N GLU A 247 21.44 -3.31 27.25
CA GLU A 247 20.44 -3.46 28.30
C GLU A 247 19.44 -4.56 27.96
N TRP A 248 18.96 -5.29 29.00
CA TRP A 248 17.95 -6.32 28.83
C TRP A 248 16.54 -5.74 29.00
N TYR A 249 15.63 -6.13 28.07
CA TYR A 249 14.21 -5.80 28.09
C TYR A 249 13.38 -7.06 27.97
N PHE A 250 12.17 -7.01 28.47
CA PHE A 250 11.22 -8.10 28.32
C PHE A 250 9.95 -7.63 27.60
N PHE A 251 9.53 -8.40 26.59
CA PHE A 251 8.35 -8.12 25.80
C PHE A 251 7.32 -9.24 25.96
N ARG A 252 6.06 -8.89 26.09
CA ARG A 252 4.98 -9.88 26.08
C ARG A 252 4.87 -10.56 24.73
N ALA A 253 4.01 -11.59 24.63
CA ALA A 253 3.73 -12.31 23.38
C ALA A 253 3.09 -11.39 22.32
N ASP A 254 2.38 -10.33 22.74
CA ASP A 254 1.82 -9.30 21.88
C ASP A 254 2.83 -8.22 21.47
N GLY A 255 4.09 -8.36 21.87
CA GLY A 255 5.18 -7.44 21.57
C GLY A 255 5.28 -6.21 22.47
N ALA A 256 4.36 -6.02 23.41
CA ALA A 256 4.42 -4.87 24.31
C ALA A 256 5.53 -5.02 25.36
N MET A 257 6.37 -3.98 25.49
CA MET A 257 7.42 -3.93 26.52
C MET A 257 6.80 -3.97 27.91
N VAL A 258 7.38 -4.78 28.79
CA VAL A 258 6.98 -4.90 30.19
C VAL A 258 7.79 -3.95 31.05
N THR A 259 7.17 -3.37 32.07
CA THR A 259 7.81 -2.63 33.16
C THR A 259 7.34 -3.16 34.51
N GLY A 260 8.11 -2.99 35.57
CA GLY A 260 7.82 -3.53 36.89
C GLY A 260 8.19 -5.02 37.01
N TRP A 261 7.56 -5.70 37.96
CA TRP A 261 7.85 -7.10 38.25
C TRP A 261 7.31 -8.02 37.15
N VAL A 262 8.14 -8.99 36.74
CA VAL A 262 7.77 -10.07 35.82
C VAL A 262 8.32 -11.42 36.34
N LYS A 263 7.49 -12.45 36.24
CA LYS A 263 7.92 -13.80 36.50
C LYS A 263 8.19 -14.54 35.19
N TYR A 264 9.38 -15.09 35.03
CA TYR A 264 9.78 -15.86 33.86
C TYR A 264 10.65 -17.06 34.28
N ALA A 265 10.32 -18.25 33.77
CA ALA A 265 11.01 -19.51 34.10
C ALA A 265 11.15 -19.74 35.61
N ASP A 266 10.07 -19.47 36.37
CA ASP A 266 9.95 -19.53 37.82
C ASP A 266 10.73 -18.51 38.63
N GLU A 267 11.56 -17.66 38.00
CA GLU A 267 12.33 -16.61 38.62
C GLU A 267 11.62 -15.25 38.46
N TRP A 268 11.80 -14.33 39.44
CA TRP A 268 11.32 -12.95 39.40
C TRP A 268 12.41 -12.00 38.94
N TYR A 269 12.01 -11.07 38.05
CA TYR A 269 12.83 -10.00 37.52
C TYR A 269 12.10 -8.66 37.66
N TYR A 270 12.85 -7.57 37.68
CA TYR A 270 12.27 -6.23 37.72
C TYR A 270 12.74 -5.38 36.54
N LEU A 271 11.78 -4.93 35.74
CA LEU A 271 12.01 -4.01 34.64
C LEU A 271 11.75 -2.58 35.14
N ASN A 272 12.70 -1.69 34.99
CA ASN A 272 12.62 -0.30 35.46
C ASN A 272 11.37 0.37 34.89
N THR A 273 10.58 1.01 35.75
CA THR A 273 9.28 1.58 35.35
C THR A 273 9.39 2.81 34.46
N SER A 274 10.56 3.47 34.42
CA SER A 274 10.78 4.68 33.64
C SER A 274 11.35 4.39 32.24
N ASN A 275 12.22 3.40 32.10
CA ASN A 275 12.95 3.14 30.87
C ASN A 275 12.83 1.70 30.35
N GLY A 276 12.28 0.77 31.14
CA GLY A 276 11.97 -0.62 30.78
C GLY A 276 13.13 -1.59 30.81
N PHE A 277 14.38 -1.19 31.09
CA PHE A 277 15.47 -2.16 31.16
C PHE A 277 15.45 -2.95 32.47
N MET A 278 16.01 -4.15 32.44
CA MET A 278 16.11 -5.05 33.60
C MET A 278 17.11 -4.47 34.62
N GLU A 279 16.67 -4.31 35.86
CA GLU A 279 17.54 -4.00 36.95
C GLU A 279 18.33 -5.24 37.40
N SER A 280 19.60 -5.08 37.78
CA SER A 280 20.46 -6.13 38.33
C SER A 280 21.44 -5.52 39.32
N ASN A 281 21.93 -6.38 40.25
CA ASN A 281 22.83 -5.97 41.32
C ASN A 281 22.34 -4.67 42.05
N ALA A 282 21.04 -4.64 42.34
CA ALA A 282 20.36 -3.42 42.81
C ALA A 282 19.24 -3.74 43.82
N PHE A 283 18.94 -2.74 44.66
CA PHE A 283 17.74 -2.79 45.49
C PHE A 283 16.57 -2.11 44.76
N VAL A 284 15.45 -2.80 44.69
CA VAL A 284 14.20 -2.27 44.14
C VAL A 284 13.11 -2.27 45.20
N LYS A 285 12.29 -1.21 45.21
CA LYS A 285 11.18 -1.08 46.14
C LYS A 285 9.93 -1.74 45.54
N GLY A 286 9.44 -2.77 46.22
CA GLY A 286 8.14 -3.37 45.87
C GLY A 286 7.07 -2.94 46.87
N LYS A 287 5.89 -3.59 46.80
CA LYS A 287 4.71 -3.31 47.64
C LYS A 287 4.98 -3.51 49.10
N ASP A 288 5.66 -4.61 49.43
CA ASP A 288 5.81 -5.09 50.84
C ASP A 288 7.21 -4.82 51.42
N GLY A 289 8.10 -4.13 50.66
CA GLY A 289 9.46 -3.83 51.13
C GLY A 289 10.47 -3.64 50.03
N TRP A 290 11.75 -3.78 50.39
CA TRP A 290 12.88 -3.74 49.47
C TRP A 290 13.28 -5.17 49.08
N TYR A 291 13.56 -5.35 47.79
CA TYR A 291 14.03 -6.61 47.21
C TYR A 291 15.40 -6.38 46.59
N TYR A 292 16.29 -7.36 46.68
CA TYR A 292 17.58 -7.32 46.02
C TYR A 292 17.55 -8.17 44.76
N LEU A 293 18.13 -7.64 43.68
CA LEU A 293 18.28 -8.34 42.41
C LEU A 293 19.75 -8.74 42.26
N ASN A 294 20.00 -9.99 41.92
CA ASN A 294 21.31 -10.56 41.65
C ASN A 294 21.95 -9.94 40.39
N GLU A 295 23.20 -10.27 40.13
CA GLU A 295 23.93 -9.80 38.94
C GLU A 295 23.25 -10.24 37.61
N ASP A 296 22.61 -11.38 37.59
CA ASP A 296 21.85 -11.91 36.46
C ASP A 296 20.42 -11.34 36.34
N GLY A 297 20.02 -10.45 37.26
CA GLY A 297 18.70 -9.82 37.33
C GLY A 297 17.62 -10.59 38.05
N THR A 298 17.89 -11.81 38.51
CA THR A 298 16.92 -12.59 39.31
C THR A 298 16.74 -12.00 40.71
N MET A 299 15.54 -12.10 41.26
CA MET A 299 15.26 -11.68 42.64
C MET A 299 15.94 -12.66 43.62
N ALA A 300 16.79 -12.14 44.49
CA ALA A 300 17.46 -12.93 45.49
C ALA A 300 16.47 -13.45 46.56
N GLU A 301 16.52 -14.75 46.84
CA GLU A 301 15.71 -15.35 47.91
C GLU A 301 16.28 -15.11 49.32
N LYS A 302 17.60 -15.24 49.47
CA LYS A 302 18.32 -15.12 50.77
C LYS A 302 19.68 -14.45 50.55
N PRO A 303 19.74 -13.16 50.20
CA PRO A 303 21.02 -12.51 50.00
C PRO A 303 21.75 -12.31 51.32
N GLU A 304 23.06 -12.60 51.33
CA GLU A 304 23.95 -12.23 52.42
C GLU A 304 24.62 -10.87 52.11
N PHE A 305 24.55 -9.93 53.02
CA PHE A 305 25.11 -8.62 52.86
C PHE A 305 26.31 -8.43 53.77
N THR A 306 27.39 -7.84 53.25
CA THR A 306 28.54 -7.35 54.02
C THR A 306 28.55 -5.80 53.94
N VAL A 307 28.73 -5.20 55.08
CA VAL A 307 28.99 -3.72 55.14
C VAL A 307 30.49 -3.53 55.31
N GLU A 308 31.11 -2.94 54.27
CA GLU A 308 32.53 -2.61 54.28
C GLU A 308 32.84 -1.45 55.24
N PRO A 309 34.11 -1.24 55.66
CA PRO A 309 34.45 -0.17 56.60
C PRO A 309 34.13 1.27 56.11
N ASP A 310 34.02 1.44 54.82
CA ASP A 310 33.62 2.70 54.17
C ASP A 310 32.12 2.90 54.05
N GLY A 311 31.32 1.90 54.49
CA GLY A 311 29.87 1.91 54.43
C GLY A 311 29.31 1.30 53.15
N LEU A 312 30.15 0.79 52.23
CA LEU A 312 29.70 0.10 51.05
C LEU A 312 29.00 -1.23 51.45
N ILE A 313 27.80 -1.46 50.91
CA ILE A 313 27.07 -2.70 51.09
C ILE A 313 27.33 -3.57 49.85
N THR A 314 27.95 -4.73 50.09
CA THR A 314 28.15 -5.76 49.07
C THR A 314 27.23 -6.95 49.35
N ALA A 315 26.62 -7.51 48.30
CA ALA A 315 25.80 -8.69 48.38
C ALA A 315 26.54 -9.91 47.83
N LYS A 316 26.42 -11.03 48.50
CA LYS A 316 26.86 -12.32 47.97
C LYS A 316 25.66 -13.23 47.76
N GLU A 317 25.60 -13.85 46.60
CA GLU A 317 24.62 -14.88 46.33
C GLU A 317 25.04 -16.19 47.06
N VAL A 318 24.12 -16.73 47.85
CA VAL A 318 24.32 -18.06 48.44
C VAL A 318 23.72 -19.06 47.47
N HIS A 319 24.54 -19.61 46.58
CA HIS A 319 24.13 -20.73 45.73
C HIS A 319 23.86 -21.97 46.63
N ARG A 320 22.71 -22.58 46.49
CA ARG A 320 22.36 -23.85 47.07
C ARG A 320 22.89 -25.01 46.22
#